data_c855d09e1729ede36ee13214a27924af
#
_entry.id   c855d09e1729ede36ee13214a27924af
#
_cell.length_a   1.000
_cell.length_b   1.000
_cell.length_c   1.000
_cell.angle_alpha   90.00
_cell.angle_beta   90.00
_cell.angle_gamma   90.00
#
_symmetry.space_group_name_H-M   'P 1'
#
loop_
_entity.id
_entity.type
_entity.pdbx_description
1 polymer ?
#
loop_
_entity_poly.entity_id
_entity_poly.type
_entity_poly.pdbx_seq_one_letter_code
_entity_poly.pdbx_strand_id
1 'polypeptide(L)'
;MAAFTGGDVYQAEFDPKAYLEYFRFGEGTLGDEDLEFALRGFCETFASGQLKGDTLIDIGSGPTIHQLLSACESFENIIASDYADQNCQEMERWLKNEPGAFDWTPVVKDQWLEKEAKLRRAVKQVLKCDVHRSNPLDPVTLPRVDCLVSKECLEAACKDHHSYRAALNNLSALLKLGGHLVLSGVLGCSFYMVGPHQFSSLVLTEEFLREALSTSGFAIVKFQTEPRRAQTMFEVCDFSGKYFLVARKEKEP
;
A
#
# COMPACT_ATOMS: atom_id res chain seq x y z
N MET A 1 10.08 -9.58 -24.39
CA MET A 1 9.68 -9.09 -23.06
C MET A 1 8.68 -10.10 -22.49
N ALA A 2 8.83 -10.50 -21.24
CA ALA A 2 7.83 -11.33 -20.56
C ALA A 2 6.48 -10.59 -20.53
N ALA A 3 5.37 -11.34 -20.60
CA ALA A 3 4.04 -10.75 -20.48
C ALA A 3 3.87 -10.19 -19.05
N PHE A 4 3.11 -9.09 -18.90
CA PHE A 4 2.78 -8.54 -17.59
C PHE A 4 2.01 -9.57 -16.76
N THR A 5 2.36 -9.70 -15.48
CA THR A 5 1.71 -10.62 -14.54
C THR A 5 0.32 -10.10 -14.22
N GLY A 6 -0.70 -10.71 -14.81
CA GLY A 6 -2.10 -10.32 -14.59
C GLY A 6 -2.64 -10.76 -13.23
N GLY A 7 -3.82 -10.24 -12.87
CA GLY A 7 -4.47 -10.54 -11.59
C GLY A 7 -4.71 -12.03 -11.33
N ASP A 8 -5.04 -12.81 -12.37
CA ASP A 8 -5.26 -14.26 -12.23
C ASP A 8 -3.99 -15.00 -11.77
N VAL A 9 -2.83 -14.62 -12.32
CA VAL A 9 -1.53 -15.18 -11.89
C VAL A 9 -1.19 -14.70 -10.49
N TYR A 10 -1.42 -13.42 -10.19
CA TYR A 10 -1.22 -12.88 -8.85
C TYR A 10 -2.08 -13.63 -7.82
N GLN A 11 -3.37 -13.83 -8.11
CA GLN A 11 -4.27 -14.60 -7.25
C GLN A 11 -3.82 -16.06 -7.06
N ALA A 12 -3.24 -16.68 -8.08
CA ALA A 12 -2.83 -18.08 -8.02
C ALA A 12 -1.48 -18.31 -7.34
N GLU A 13 -0.52 -17.41 -7.56
CA GLU A 13 0.91 -17.66 -7.28
C GLU A 13 1.48 -16.79 -6.15
N PHE A 14 0.77 -15.75 -5.69
CA PHE A 14 1.28 -14.90 -4.62
C PHE A 14 1.21 -15.63 -3.28
N ASP A 15 2.37 -15.86 -2.65
CA ASP A 15 2.46 -16.47 -1.32
C ASP A 15 2.66 -15.39 -0.25
N PRO A 16 1.63 -15.13 0.60
CA PRO A 16 1.73 -14.15 1.67
C PRO A 16 2.87 -14.41 2.64
N LYS A 17 3.16 -15.68 2.93
CA LYS A 17 4.22 -16.05 3.89
C LYS A 17 5.59 -15.79 3.30
N ALA A 18 5.81 -16.18 2.04
CA ALA A 18 7.05 -15.88 1.33
C ALA A 18 7.28 -14.35 1.22
N TYR A 19 6.20 -13.57 0.99
CA TYR A 19 6.28 -12.12 0.96
C TYR A 19 6.64 -11.54 2.34
N LEU A 20 6.03 -12.05 3.42
CA LEU A 20 6.30 -11.59 4.78
C LEU A 20 7.73 -11.90 5.25
N GLU A 21 8.37 -12.96 4.71
CA GLU A 21 9.79 -13.23 4.99
C GLU A 21 10.70 -12.04 4.60
N TYR A 22 10.29 -11.23 3.63
CA TYR A 22 10.99 -10.02 3.22
C TYR A 22 11.09 -8.97 4.33
N PHE A 23 10.15 -8.99 5.27
CA PHE A 23 10.09 -8.10 6.43
C PHE A 23 10.67 -8.72 7.70
N ARG A 24 11.30 -9.89 7.60
CA ARG A 24 12.12 -10.43 8.68
C ARG A 24 13.42 -9.66 8.75
N PHE A 25 13.47 -8.77 9.73
CA PHE A 25 14.50 -7.77 9.91
C PHE A 25 15.88 -8.39 10.15
N GLY A 26 16.82 -7.94 9.36
CA GLY A 26 18.24 -8.11 9.55
C GLY A 26 18.94 -6.88 8.99
N GLU A 27 19.95 -6.34 9.65
CA GLU A 27 20.64 -5.12 9.26
C GLU A 27 21.03 -5.12 7.78
N GLY A 28 20.51 -4.14 7.03
CA GLY A 28 20.88 -3.89 5.65
C GLY A 28 20.13 -4.68 4.58
N THR A 29 19.00 -5.30 4.91
CA THR A 29 18.14 -5.94 3.90
C THR A 29 17.34 -4.92 3.07
N LEU A 30 16.86 -5.31 1.88
CA LEU A 30 15.97 -4.47 1.08
C LEU A 30 14.67 -4.16 1.83
N GLY A 31 14.15 -5.13 2.58
CA GLY A 31 12.96 -4.97 3.40
C GLY A 31 13.13 -3.89 4.47
N ASP A 32 14.28 -3.85 5.14
CA ASP A 32 14.59 -2.82 6.14
C ASP A 32 14.62 -1.42 5.52
N GLU A 33 15.27 -1.28 4.36
CA GLU A 33 15.40 0.00 3.67
C GLU A 33 14.05 0.57 3.24
N ASP A 34 13.19 -0.27 2.67
CA ASP A 34 11.86 0.11 2.24
C ASP A 34 10.97 0.44 3.44
N LEU A 35 10.98 -0.43 4.44
CA LEU A 35 10.16 -0.27 5.63
C LEU A 35 10.50 0.99 6.44
N GLU A 36 11.79 1.29 6.65
CA GLU A 36 12.22 2.52 7.33
C GLU A 36 11.70 3.77 6.63
N PHE A 37 11.82 3.81 5.30
CA PHE A 37 11.35 4.92 4.49
C PHE A 37 9.83 5.08 4.57
N ALA A 38 9.09 3.99 4.40
CA ALA A 38 7.63 3.98 4.46
C ALA A 38 7.13 4.35 5.86
N LEU A 39 7.64 3.72 6.92
CA LEU A 39 7.24 4.01 8.31
C LEU A 39 7.48 5.47 8.68
N ARG A 40 8.62 6.05 8.29
CA ARG A 40 8.90 7.47 8.50
C ARG A 40 7.86 8.34 7.81
N GLY A 41 7.56 8.08 6.52
CA GLY A 41 6.56 8.81 5.76
C GLY A 41 5.16 8.75 6.37
N PHE A 42 4.71 7.56 6.78
CA PHE A 42 3.41 7.36 7.45
C PHE A 42 3.38 8.02 8.83
N CYS A 43 4.44 7.90 9.63
CA CYS A 43 4.53 8.53 10.94
C CYS A 43 4.43 10.05 10.82
N GLU A 44 5.23 10.69 9.95
CA GLU A 44 5.18 12.12 9.72
C GLU A 44 3.80 12.61 9.23
N THR A 45 3.11 11.78 8.44
CA THR A 45 1.81 12.11 7.87
C THR A 45 0.70 12.04 8.91
N PHE A 46 0.64 10.98 9.72
CA PHE A 46 -0.47 10.75 10.66
C PHE A 46 -0.20 11.28 12.06
N ALA A 47 1.07 11.29 12.55
CA ALA A 47 1.39 11.76 13.89
C ALA A 47 1.20 13.28 14.08
N SER A 48 1.25 14.05 12.99
CA SER A 48 1.04 15.51 13.05
C SER A 48 -0.40 15.90 13.43
N GLY A 49 -1.36 14.98 13.35
CA GLY A 49 -2.78 15.23 13.54
C GLY A 49 -3.44 16.11 12.47
N GLN A 50 -2.69 16.47 11.42
CA GLN A 50 -3.20 17.28 10.31
C GLN A 50 -4.09 16.45 9.37
N LEU A 51 -3.75 15.15 9.20
CA LEU A 51 -4.52 14.22 8.39
C LEU A 51 -5.29 13.28 9.31
N LYS A 52 -6.58 13.52 9.45
CA LYS A 52 -7.52 12.76 10.29
C LYS A 52 -8.91 12.76 9.69
N GLY A 53 -9.73 11.81 10.09
CA GLY A 53 -11.13 11.68 9.65
C GLY A 53 -11.81 10.48 10.29
N ASP A 54 -12.97 10.13 9.78
CA ASP A 54 -13.73 8.97 10.28
C ASP A 54 -13.19 7.67 9.70
N THR A 55 -13.04 7.61 8.39
CA THR A 55 -12.76 6.35 7.68
C THR A 55 -11.57 6.46 6.75
N LEU A 56 -10.70 5.46 6.86
CA LEU A 56 -9.57 5.22 5.96
C LEU A 56 -9.74 3.85 5.29
N ILE A 57 -9.45 3.77 3.99
CA ILE A 57 -9.32 2.49 3.28
C ILE A 57 -7.87 2.30 2.85
N ASP A 58 -7.33 1.14 3.14
CA ASP A 58 -6.03 0.67 2.65
C ASP A 58 -6.25 -0.19 1.41
N ILE A 59 -5.72 0.27 0.28
CA ILE A 59 -5.91 -0.32 -1.05
C ILE A 59 -4.69 -1.17 -1.41
N GLY A 60 -4.90 -2.47 -1.55
CA GLY A 60 -3.81 -3.41 -1.79
C GLY A 60 -2.95 -3.58 -0.54
N SER A 61 -3.60 -3.84 0.60
CA SER A 61 -2.91 -3.98 1.90
C SER A 61 -1.83 -5.06 1.89
N GLY A 62 -1.93 -6.04 0.99
CA GLY A 62 -1.13 -7.24 1.10
C GLY A 62 -1.39 -7.95 2.44
N PRO A 63 -0.47 -8.80 2.88
CA PRO A 63 -0.54 -9.43 4.20
C PRO A 63 0.09 -8.55 5.29
N THR A 64 0.25 -7.23 5.06
CA THR A 64 1.06 -6.32 5.90
C THR A 64 0.23 -5.32 6.67
N ILE A 65 0.73 -4.88 7.83
CA ILE A 65 0.06 -3.92 8.71
C ILE A 65 0.86 -2.63 8.93
N HIS A 66 2.11 -2.60 8.50
CA HIS A 66 3.04 -1.51 8.84
C HIS A 66 2.57 -0.15 8.33
N GLN A 67 1.89 -0.08 7.18
CA GLN A 67 1.30 1.13 6.63
C GLN A 67 0.15 1.70 7.49
N LEU A 68 -0.46 0.85 8.32
CA LEU A 68 -1.59 1.21 9.19
C LEU A 68 -1.19 1.56 10.61
N LEU A 69 0.04 1.25 11.03
CA LEU A 69 0.51 1.45 12.40
C LEU A 69 0.41 2.92 12.89
N SER A 70 0.67 3.87 12.01
CA SER A 70 0.52 5.29 12.35
C SER A 70 -0.87 5.82 12.03
N ALA A 71 -1.55 5.24 11.03
CA ALA A 71 -2.88 5.65 10.62
C ALA A 71 -3.94 5.43 11.71
N CYS A 72 -3.81 4.38 12.52
CA CYS A 72 -4.74 4.09 13.62
C CYS A 72 -4.71 5.14 14.75
N GLU A 73 -3.76 6.08 14.75
CA GLU A 73 -3.77 7.23 15.64
C GLU A 73 -4.76 8.31 15.20
N SER A 74 -5.07 8.37 13.91
CA SER A 74 -5.87 9.41 13.27
C SER A 74 -7.22 8.91 12.74
N PHE A 75 -7.42 7.59 12.64
CA PHE A 75 -8.64 6.97 12.11
C PHE A 75 -9.10 5.81 13.01
N GLU A 76 -10.37 5.85 13.41
CA GLU A 76 -10.99 4.78 14.22
C GLU A 76 -11.67 3.70 13.37
N ASN A 77 -11.95 4.00 12.10
CA ASN A 77 -12.55 3.09 11.15
C ASN A 77 -11.58 2.87 9.98
N ILE A 78 -10.84 1.77 10.00
CA ILE A 78 -9.93 1.36 8.94
C ILE A 78 -10.54 0.15 8.23
N ILE A 79 -10.51 0.19 6.91
CA ILE A 79 -10.89 -0.93 6.04
C ILE A 79 -9.62 -1.35 5.31
N ALA A 80 -9.14 -2.55 5.56
CA ALA A 80 -8.08 -3.15 4.78
C ALA A 80 -8.67 -3.84 3.55
N SER A 81 -7.98 -3.78 2.42
CA SER A 81 -8.50 -4.42 1.21
C SER A 81 -7.38 -4.92 0.30
N ASP A 82 -7.60 -6.07 -0.33
CA ASP A 82 -6.63 -6.66 -1.26
C ASP A 82 -7.30 -7.42 -2.40
N TYR A 83 -6.57 -7.58 -3.51
CA TYR A 83 -7.01 -8.36 -4.65
C TYR A 83 -6.89 -9.87 -4.39
N ALA A 84 -5.84 -10.32 -3.70
CA ALA A 84 -5.60 -11.72 -3.42
C ALA A 84 -6.34 -12.18 -2.15
N ASP A 85 -7.13 -13.25 -2.28
CA ASP A 85 -7.90 -13.81 -1.17
C ASP A 85 -6.99 -14.28 -0.02
N GLN A 86 -5.82 -14.83 -0.37
CA GLN A 86 -4.84 -15.28 0.62
C GLN A 86 -4.23 -14.13 1.43
N ASN A 87 -4.10 -12.92 0.85
CA ASN A 87 -3.68 -11.74 1.58
C ASN A 87 -4.75 -11.28 2.56
N CYS A 88 -6.01 -11.25 2.14
CA CYS A 88 -7.15 -10.97 3.02
C CYS A 88 -7.19 -11.96 4.19
N GLN A 89 -7.01 -13.25 3.93
CA GLN A 89 -6.99 -14.30 4.94
C GLN A 89 -5.83 -14.13 5.94
N GLU A 90 -4.63 -13.76 5.47
CA GLU A 90 -3.49 -13.52 6.36
C GLU A 90 -3.71 -12.29 7.24
N MET A 91 -4.28 -11.22 6.70
CA MET A 91 -4.71 -10.04 7.47
C MET A 91 -5.76 -10.40 8.51
N GLU A 92 -6.78 -11.18 8.15
CA GLU A 92 -7.79 -11.65 9.11
C GLU A 92 -7.20 -12.54 10.20
N ARG A 93 -6.25 -13.43 9.85
CA ARG A 93 -5.53 -14.27 10.80
C ARG A 93 -4.80 -13.42 11.84
N TRP A 94 -4.12 -12.38 11.37
CA TRP A 94 -3.45 -11.45 12.27
C TRP A 94 -4.46 -10.69 13.14
N LEU A 95 -5.55 -10.18 12.58
CA LEU A 95 -6.59 -9.46 13.33
C LEU A 95 -7.21 -10.31 14.45
N LYS A 96 -7.40 -11.59 14.22
CA LYS A 96 -7.98 -12.55 15.19
C LYS A 96 -6.93 -13.11 16.16
N ASN A 97 -5.68 -12.70 16.03
CA ASN A 97 -4.55 -13.23 16.82
C ASN A 97 -4.46 -14.77 16.76
N GLU A 98 -4.69 -15.32 15.56
CA GLU A 98 -4.65 -16.77 15.36
C GLU A 98 -3.21 -17.30 15.38
N PRO A 99 -3.00 -18.57 15.79
CA PRO A 99 -1.69 -19.20 15.73
C PRO A 99 -1.09 -19.18 14.34
N GLY A 100 0.20 -18.78 14.23
CA GLY A 100 0.91 -18.70 12.97
C GLY A 100 0.70 -17.38 12.19
N ALA A 101 0.01 -16.38 12.76
CA ALA A 101 0.05 -15.01 12.28
C ALA A 101 1.48 -14.46 12.34
N PHE A 102 1.83 -13.59 11.39
CA PHE A 102 3.16 -12.99 11.35
C PHE A 102 3.41 -12.11 12.58
N ASP A 103 4.61 -12.23 13.16
CA ASP A 103 5.04 -11.44 14.32
C ASP A 103 5.64 -10.10 13.87
N TRP A 104 4.90 -9.03 14.06
CA TRP A 104 5.31 -7.65 13.75
C TRP A 104 6.04 -6.97 14.90
N THR A 105 6.24 -7.64 16.04
CA THR A 105 6.93 -7.08 17.22
C THR A 105 8.29 -6.44 16.89
N PRO A 106 9.13 -7.02 16.01
CA PRO A 106 10.43 -6.44 15.67
C PRO A 106 10.33 -5.07 14.98
N VAL A 107 9.19 -4.77 14.33
CA VAL A 107 8.96 -3.50 13.59
C VAL A 107 8.72 -2.34 14.53
N VAL A 108 8.09 -2.55 15.68
CA VAL A 108 7.48 -1.46 16.48
C VAL A 108 8.14 -1.25 17.86
N LYS A 109 9.09 -2.09 18.23
CA LYS A 109 9.89 -2.02 19.48
C LYS A 109 9.10 -1.66 20.78
N ASP A 110 9.23 -0.47 21.33
CA ASP A 110 8.91 -0.20 22.76
C ASP A 110 7.43 0.04 23.13
N GLN A 111 6.49 0.16 22.19
CA GLN A 111 5.05 0.39 22.48
C GLN A 111 4.11 -0.56 21.72
N TRP A 112 4.64 -1.71 21.37
CA TRP A 112 3.98 -2.64 20.47
C TRP A 112 2.60 -3.09 20.91
N LEU A 113 2.45 -3.56 22.14
CA LEU A 113 1.18 -4.16 22.60
C LEU A 113 0.00 -3.19 22.57
N GLU A 114 0.22 -1.94 22.97
CA GLU A 114 -0.83 -0.91 22.92
C GLU A 114 -1.17 -0.53 21.47
N LYS A 115 -0.14 -0.37 20.64
CA LYS A 115 -0.28 -0.02 19.21
C LYS A 115 -0.98 -1.12 18.45
N GLU A 116 -0.58 -2.36 18.65
CA GLU A 116 -1.20 -3.53 18.06
C GLU A 116 -2.67 -3.65 18.46
N ALA A 117 -2.98 -3.54 19.75
CA ALA A 117 -4.33 -3.59 20.25
C ALA A 117 -5.20 -2.45 19.69
N LYS A 118 -4.63 -1.25 19.53
CA LYS A 118 -5.30 -0.11 18.92
C LYS A 118 -5.61 -0.37 17.45
N LEU A 119 -4.61 -0.83 16.68
CA LEU A 119 -4.79 -1.14 15.26
C LEU A 119 -5.84 -2.23 15.05
N ARG A 120 -5.78 -3.33 15.84
CA ARG A 120 -6.80 -4.40 15.78
C ARG A 120 -8.22 -3.87 16.04
N ARG A 121 -8.37 -2.89 16.94
CA ARG A 121 -9.68 -2.24 17.17
C ARG A 121 -10.08 -1.30 16.05
N ALA A 122 -9.12 -0.63 15.40
CA ALA A 122 -9.39 0.32 14.33
C ALA A 122 -9.77 -0.38 13.02
N VAL A 123 -9.17 -1.53 12.69
CA VAL A 123 -9.52 -2.29 11.48
C VAL A 123 -10.86 -2.98 11.67
N LYS A 124 -11.87 -2.53 10.94
CA LYS A 124 -13.25 -3.00 11.06
C LYS A 124 -13.62 -4.07 10.05
N GLN A 125 -12.97 -4.04 8.88
CA GLN A 125 -13.29 -4.93 7.76
C GLN A 125 -12.02 -5.24 6.97
N VAL A 126 -12.01 -6.43 6.39
CA VAL A 126 -11.08 -6.83 5.34
C VAL A 126 -11.91 -7.17 4.11
N LEU A 127 -11.67 -6.50 3.00
CA LEU A 127 -12.49 -6.59 1.79
C LEU A 127 -11.68 -7.01 0.58
N LYS A 128 -12.34 -7.64 -0.38
CA LYS A 128 -11.80 -7.82 -1.73
C LYS A 128 -11.69 -6.46 -2.42
N CYS A 129 -10.61 -6.24 -3.17
CA CYS A 129 -10.38 -5.01 -3.91
C CYS A 129 -9.82 -5.30 -5.31
N ASP A 130 -10.44 -4.69 -6.33
CA ASP A 130 -9.92 -4.68 -7.69
C ASP A 130 -9.91 -3.24 -8.21
N VAL A 131 -8.74 -2.64 -8.28
CA VAL A 131 -8.56 -1.22 -8.68
C VAL A 131 -8.98 -0.93 -10.12
N HIS A 132 -9.17 -1.97 -10.94
CA HIS A 132 -9.64 -1.83 -12.33
C HIS A 132 -11.15 -1.70 -12.44
N ARG A 133 -11.91 -1.99 -11.38
CA ARG A 133 -13.37 -1.81 -11.36
C ARG A 133 -13.73 -0.36 -11.06
N SER A 134 -14.84 0.11 -11.64
CA SER A 134 -15.38 1.43 -11.32
C SER A 134 -15.74 1.61 -9.85
N ASN A 135 -16.17 0.54 -9.17
CA ASN A 135 -16.17 0.42 -7.72
C ASN A 135 -15.12 -0.62 -7.32
N PRO A 136 -13.94 -0.21 -6.85
CA PRO A 136 -12.88 -1.15 -6.48
C PRO A 136 -13.25 -2.17 -5.42
N LEU A 137 -14.27 -1.90 -4.61
CA LEU A 137 -14.73 -2.77 -3.51
C LEU A 137 -15.99 -3.57 -3.87
N ASP A 138 -16.39 -3.60 -5.16
CA ASP A 138 -17.59 -4.33 -5.59
C ASP A 138 -17.59 -5.79 -5.08
N PRO A 139 -18.71 -6.30 -4.51
CA PRO A 139 -20.06 -5.70 -4.48
C PRO A 139 -20.35 -4.76 -3.29
N VAL A 140 -19.38 -4.49 -2.42
CA VAL A 140 -19.58 -3.61 -1.27
C VAL A 140 -19.60 -2.15 -1.73
N THR A 141 -20.64 -1.42 -1.35
CA THR A 141 -20.76 0.01 -1.60
C THR A 141 -20.60 0.77 -0.29
N LEU A 142 -19.63 1.65 -0.23
CA LEU A 142 -19.34 2.48 0.93
C LEU A 142 -19.64 3.96 0.63
N PRO A 143 -19.99 4.76 1.65
CA PRO A 143 -19.90 6.21 1.55
C PRO A 143 -18.46 6.63 1.20
N ARG A 144 -18.30 7.78 0.56
CA ARG A 144 -16.96 8.35 0.32
C ARG A 144 -16.22 8.56 1.63
N VAL A 145 -14.95 8.21 1.64
CA VAL A 145 -14.10 8.21 2.83
C VAL A 145 -13.16 9.42 2.88
N ASP A 146 -12.52 9.63 4.02
CA ASP A 146 -11.63 10.77 4.26
C ASP A 146 -10.21 10.52 3.75
N CYS A 147 -9.77 9.26 3.74
CA CYS A 147 -8.40 8.90 3.36
C CYS A 147 -8.34 7.55 2.63
N LEU A 148 -7.51 7.49 1.61
CA LEU A 148 -7.00 6.24 1.04
C LEU A 148 -5.50 6.15 1.27
N VAL A 149 -5.04 4.97 1.66
CA VAL A 149 -3.63 4.60 1.71
C VAL A 149 -3.41 3.51 0.67
N SER A 150 -2.28 3.53 -0.03
CA SER A 150 -1.86 2.42 -0.87
C SER A 150 -0.34 2.36 -0.91
N LYS A 151 0.23 1.18 -0.64
CA LYS A 151 1.67 0.94 -0.70
C LYS A 151 1.96 -0.17 -1.70
N GLU A 152 2.74 0.16 -2.74
CA GLU A 152 3.23 -0.81 -3.76
C GLU A 152 2.13 -1.64 -4.45
N CYS A 153 0.91 -1.10 -4.52
CA CYS A 153 -0.22 -1.80 -5.12
C CYS A 153 -0.41 -1.43 -6.59
N LEU A 154 -0.48 -0.14 -6.93
CA LEU A 154 -0.89 0.30 -8.25
C LEU A 154 0.12 -0.07 -9.34
N GLU A 155 1.42 -0.02 -9.06
CA GLU A 155 2.47 -0.46 -9.96
C GLU A 155 2.48 -1.97 -10.20
N ALA A 156 2.02 -2.75 -9.21
CA ALA A 156 1.86 -4.19 -9.34
C ALA A 156 0.57 -4.58 -10.06
N ALA A 157 -0.50 -3.80 -9.88
CA ALA A 157 -1.80 -4.07 -10.47
C ALA A 157 -1.91 -3.60 -11.93
N CYS A 158 -1.24 -2.51 -12.30
CA CYS A 158 -1.45 -1.82 -13.57
C CYS A 158 -0.35 -2.16 -14.59
N LYS A 159 -0.74 -2.65 -15.76
CA LYS A 159 0.20 -3.07 -16.80
C LYS A 159 0.84 -1.91 -17.60
N ASP A 160 0.22 -0.74 -17.56
CA ASP A 160 0.62 0.45 -18.31
C ASP A 160 0.11 1.74 -17.66
N HIS A 161 0.63 2.88 -18.12
CA HIS A 161 0.27 4.20 -17.61
C HIS A 161 -1.21 4.54 -17.81
N HIS A 162 -1.87 3.97 -18.83
CA HIS A 162 -3.29 4.19 -19.06
C HIS A 162 -4.13 3.50 -17.96
N SER A 163 -3.86 2.23 -17.68
CA SER A 163 -4.53 1.49 -16.62
C SER A 163 -4.25 2.08 -15.23
N TYR A 164 -3.05 2.63 -15.01
CA TYR A 164 -2.71 3.33 -13.77
C TYR A 164 -3.58 4.58 -13.56
N ARG A 165 -3.74 5.44 -14.60
CA ARG A 165 -4.62 6.61 -14.52
C ARG A 165 -6.09 6.20 -14.31
N ALA A 166 -6.54 5.15 -14.98
CA ALA A 166 -7.90 4.62 -14.79
C ALA A 166 -8.11 4.15 -13.35
N ALA A 167 -7.15 3.43 -12.77
CA ALA A 167 -7.18 3.02 -11.36
C ALA A 167 -7.22 4.23 -10.41
N LEU A 168 -6.40 5.26 -10.64
CA LEU A 168 -6.45 6.50 -9.85
C LEU A 168 -7.84 7.16 -9.89
N ASN A 169 -8.49 7.19 -11.05
CA ASN A 169 -9.85 7.74 -11.19
C ASN A 169 -10.87 6.90 -10.40
N ASN A 170 -10.77 5.57 -10.46
CA ASN A 170 -11.63 4.68 -9.67
C ASN A 170 -11.43 4.89 -8.16
N LEU A 171 -10.18 5.04 -7.72
CA LEU A 171 -9.86 5.35 -6.32
C LEU A 171 -10.36 6.75 -5.93
N SER A 172 -10.23 7.74 -6.81
CA SER A 172 -10.75 9.08 -6.56
C SER A 172 -12.27 9.06 -6.26
N ALA A 173 -13.03 8.17 -6.92
CA ALA A 173 -14.46 8.05 -6.68
C ALA A 173 -14.81 7.59 -5.25
N LEU A 174 -13.90 6.89 -4.56
CA LEU A 174 -14.07 6.49 -3.16
C LEU A 174 -13.82 7.63 -2.17
N LEU A 175 -13.12 8.69 -2.57
CA LEU A 175 -12.75 9.81 -1.70
C LEU A 175 -13.78 10.93 -1.70
N LYS A 176 -13.98 11.53 -0.52
CA LYS A 176 -14.62 12.84 -0.37
C LYS A 176 -13.80 13.92 -1.10
N LEU A 177 -14.46 14.99 -1.57
CA LEU A 177 -13.75 16.20 -1.97
C LEU A 177 -13.00 16.76 -0.75
N GLY A 178 -11.73 17.11 -0.91
CA GLY A 178 -10.83 17.46 0.20
C GLY A 178 -10.22 16.27 0.94
N GLY A 179 -10.64 15.05 0.64
CA GLY A 179 -10.03 13.82 1.17
C GLY A 179 -8.61 13.59 0.64
N HIS A 180 -7.87 12.72 1.28
CA HIS A 180 -6.45 12.52 1.00
C HIS A 180 -6.15 11.13 0.44
N LEU A 181 -5.24 11.08 -0.51
CA LEU A 181 -4.62 9.88 -1.04
C LEU A 181 -3.15 9.86 -0.58
N VAL A 182 -2.75 8.82 0.11
CA VAL A 182 -1.37 8.59 0.56
C VAL A 182 -0.82 7.40 -0.21
N LEU A 183 0.20 7.63 -1.04
CA LEU A 183 0.88 6.60 -1.80
C LEU A 183 2.33 6.45 -1.36
N SER A 184 2.78 5.22 -1.22
CA SER A 184 4.18 4.86 -1.04
C SER A 184 4.52 3.72 -1.99
N GLY A 185 5.69 3.76 -2.58
CA GLY A 185 6.11 2.74 -3.52
C GLY A 185 7.50 2.97 -4.07
N VAL A 186 7.81 2.28 -5.16
CA VAL A 186 9.13 2.25 -5.77
C VAL A 186 9.15 2.94 -7.14
N LEU A 187 10.28 3.54 -7.47
CA LEU A 187 10.57 4.16 -8.78
C LEU A 187 11.51 3.28 -9.58
N GLY A 188 11.29 3.23 -10.88
CA GLY A 188 12.19 2.51 -11.81
C GLY A 188 12.19 1.00 -11.64
N CYS A 189 11.15 0.43 -11.04
CA CYS A 189 11.00 -1.01 -10.81
C CYS A 189 10.24 -1.67 -11.96
N SER A 190 10.78 -2.77 -12.50
CA SER A 190 10.11 -3.54 -13.55
C SER A 190 9.62 -4.92 -13.09
N PHE A 191 10.17 -5.43 -12.00
CA PHE A 191 9.77 -6.70 -11.40
C PHE A 191 10.15 -6.80 -9.92
N TYR A 192 9.50 -7.74 -9.23
CA TYR A 192 9.87 -8.18 -7.88
C TYR A 192 9.61 -9.67 -7.71
N MET A 193 10.34 -10.29 -6.79
CA MET A 193 10.22 -11.73 -6.48
C MET A 193 9.42 -11.96 -5.22
N VAL A 194 8.56 -12.99 -5.23
CA VAL A 194 7.92 -13.53 -4.03
C VAL A 194 8.16 -15.04 -4.03
N GLY A 195 9.01 -15.49 -3.14
CA GLY A 195 9.52 -16.87 -3.21
C GLY A 195 10.15 -17.16 -4.58
N PRO A 196 9.75 -18.22 -5.28
CA PRO A 196 10.29 -18.56 -6.60
C PRO A 196 9.61 -17.79 -7.76
N HIS A 197 8.56 -17.02 -7.51
CA HIS A 197 7.74 -16.40 -8.54
C HIS A 197 8.15 -14.95 -8.79
N GLN A 198 8.28 -14.59 -10.07
CA GLN A 198 8.54 -13.22 -10.51
C GLN A 198 7.22 -12.53 -10.88
N PHE A 199 6.98 -11.38 -10.28
CA PHE A 199 5.83 -10.52 -10.59
C PHE A 199 6.30 -9.25 -11.30
N SER A 200 5.48 -8.80 -12.24
CA SER A 200 5.73 -7.56 -12.98
C SER A 200 5.45 -6.34 -12.11
N SER A 201 6.18 -5.26 -12.37
CA SER A 201 5.90 -3.93 -11.83
C SER A 201 5.90 -2.91 -12.97
N LEU A 202 4.96 -1.98 -12.95
CA LEU A 202 4.94 -0.86 -13.89
C LEU A 202 6.05 0.12 -13.52
N VAL A 203 6.94 0.39 -14.45
CA VAL A 203 8.02 1.35 -14.23
C VAL A 203 7.42 2.75 -14.05
N LEU A 204 7.53 3.28 -12.82
CA LEU A 204 7.07 4.61 -12.45
C LEU A 204 8.22 5.60 -12.40
N THR A 205 7.95 6.84 -12.81
CA THR A 205 8.83 7.99 -12.61
C THR A 205 8.11 9.08 -11.81
N GLU A 206 8.86 9.98 -11.20
CA GLU A 206 8.28 11.12 -10.48
C GLU A 206 7.42 11.99 -11.40
N GLU A 207 7.87 12.24 -12.63
CA GLU A 207 7.15 13.05 -13.61
C GLU A 207 5.80 12.42 -13.95
N PHE A 208 5.78 11.10 -14.17
CA PHE A 208 4.54 10.39 -14.45
C PHE A 208 3.57 10.46 -13.27
N LEU A 209 4.04 10.24 -12.03
CA LEU A 209 3.20 10.31 -10.84
C LEU A 209 2.58 11.69 -10.65
N ARG A 210 3.37 12.76 -10.84
CA ARG A 210 2.89 14.14 -10.74
C ARG A 210 1.82 14.45 -11.79
N GLU A 211 2.03 14.04 -13.02
CA GLU A 211 1.09 14.26 -14.12
C GLU A 211 -0.18 13.43 -13.93
N ALA A 212 -0.07 12.15 -13.56
CA ALA A 212 -1.20 11.26 -13.35
C ALA A 212 -2.12 11.75 -12.21
N LEU A 213 -1.55 12.18 -11.08
CA LEU A 213 -2.31 12.74 -9.97
C LEU A 213 -3.01 14.06 -10.36
N SER A 214 -2.31 14.97 -11.00
CA SER A 214 -2.87 16.26 -11.43
C SER A 214 -4.04 16.05 -12.40
N THR A 215 -3.92 15.15 -13.36
CA THR A 215 -4.97 14.83 -14.32
C THR A 215 -6.16 14.10 -13.70
N SER A 216 -5.94 13.36 -12.61
CA SER A 216 -6.98 12.69 -11.84
C SER A 216 -7.61 13.56 -10.73
N GLY A 217 -7.38 14.86 -10.74
CA GLY A 217 -8.03 15.81 -9.83
C GLY A 217 -7.39 15.97 -8.47
N PHE A 218 -6.15 15.52 -8.29
CA PHE A 218 -5.41 15.64 -7.04
C PHE A 218 -4.38 16.78 -7.07
N ALA A 219 -4.25 17.51 -5.97
CA ALA A 219 -3.13 18.38 -5.69
C ALA A 219 -2.14 17.68 -4.75
N ILE A 220 -0.88 17.65 -5.13
CA ILE A 220 0.18 17.06 -4.30
C ILE A 220 0.50 18.00 -3.15
N VAL A 221 0.34 17.51 -1.92
CA VAL A 221 0.65 18.21 -0.68
C VAL A 221 2.09 17.94 -0.23
N LYS A 222 2.54 16.70 -0.41
CA LYS A 222 3.89 16.24 -0.04
C LYS A 222 4.38 15.24 -1.09
N PHE A 223 5.65 15.34 -1.48
CA PHE A 223 6.30 14.36 -2.33
C PHE A 223 7.76 14.23 -1.89
N GLN A 224 8.13 13.05 -1.46
CA GLN A 224 9.48 12.71 -1.02
C GLN A 224 9.99 11.53 -1.83
N THR A 225 11.25 11.57 -2.21
CA THR A 225 11.96 10.46 -2.86
C THR A 225 13.26 10.17 -2.13
N GLU A 226 13.67 8.92 -2.17
CA GLU A 226 14.95 8.46 -1.67
C GLU A 226 15.53 7.45 -2.65
N PRO A 227 16.81 7.61 -3.09
CA PRO A 227 17.43 6.63 -3.97
C PRO A 227 17.60 5.30 -3.24
N ARG A 228 17.67 4.22 -4.00
CA ARG A 228 18.04 2.90 -3.48
C ARG A 228 19.45 2.98 -2.86
N ARG A 229 19.59 2.50 -1.63
CA ARG A 229 20.87 2.41 -0.92
C ARG A 229 21.58 1.08 -1.18
N ALA A 230 20.82 -0.02 -1.15
CA ALA A 230 21.37 -1.36 -1.35
C ALA A 230 21.86 -1.56 -2.79
N GLN A 231 23.13 -1.93 -2.93
CA GLN A 231 23.78 -2.21 -4.21
C GLN A 231 23.79 -3.70 -4.59
N THR A 232 22.97 -4.49 -3.89
CA THR A 232 22.82 -5.95 -4.05
C THR A 232 21.37 -6.31 -4.23
N MET A 233 21.08 -7.59 -4.49
CA MET A 233 19.71 -8.15 -4.59
C MET A 233 18.89 -7.55 -5.75
N PHE A 234 19.55 -7.14 -6.85
CA PHE A 234 18.85 -6.70 -8.06
C PHE A 234 18.07 -7.84 -8.74
N GLU A 235 18.42 -9.08 -8.44
CA GLU A 235 17.71 -10.29 -8.85
C GLU A 235 16.37 -10.47 -8.12
N VAL A 236 16.19 -9.79 -6.98
CA VAL A 236 14.94 -9.84 -6.19
C VAL A 236 14.00 -8.70 -6.58
N CYS A 237 14.55 -7.50 -6.78
CA CYS A 237 13.79 -6.32 -7.20
C CYS A 237 14.74 -5.28 -7.77
N ASP A 238 14.42 -4.71 -8.92
CA ASP A 238 15.31 -3.82 -9.70
C ASP A 238 15.03 -2.32 -9.51
N PHE A 239 14.27 -1.92 -8.48
CA PHE A 239 13.92 -0.52 -8.25
C PHE A 239 15.14 0.38 -8.12
N SER A 240 15.05 1.63 -8.59
CA SER A 240 16.10 2.64 -8.51
C SER A 240 15.95 3.60 -7.32
N GLY A 241 14.74 3.77 -6.81
CA GLY A 241 14.43 4.64 -5.68
C GLY A 241 13.03 4.37 -5.13
N LYS A 242 12.71 5.07 -4.06
CA LYS A 242 11.43 4.98 -3.34
C LYS A 242 10.74 6.33 -3.39
N TYR A 243 9.41 6.33 -3.32
CA TYR A 243 8.63 7.55 -3.17
C TYR A 243 7.61 7.42 -2.04
N PHE A 244 7.31 8.56 -1.43
CA PHE A 244 6.20 8.74 -0.51
C PHE A 244 5.49 10.05 -0.85
N LEU A 245 4.20 9.99 -1.10
CA LEU A 245 3.43 11.18 -1.43
C LEU A 245 2.11 11.25 -0.68
N VAL A 246 1.67 12.47 -0.43
CA VAL A 246 0.34 12.81 0.06
C VAL A 246 -0.28 13.75 -0.95
N ALA A 247 -1.47 13.40 -1.44
CA ALA A 247 -2.22 14.23 -2.35
C ALA A 247 -3.64 14.46 -1.83
N ARG A 248 -4.20 15.63 -2.10
CA ARG A 248 -5.55 16.02 -1.70
C ARG A 248 -6.45 16.05 -2.92
N LYS A 249 -7.63 15.46 -2.83
CA LYS A 249 -8.63 15.53 -3.90
C LYS A 249 -9.25 16.92 -3.95
N GLU A 250 -9.06 17.63 -5.06
CA GLU A 250 -9.59 19.00 -5.24
C GLU A 250 -10.77 19.07 -6.20
N LYS A 251 -10.92 18.09 -7.09
CA LYS A 251 -12.03 18.02 -8.05
C LYS A 251 -12.32 16.58 -8.42
N GLU A 252 -13.46 16.34 -9.02
CA GLU A 252 -13.76 15.06 -9.67
C GLU A 252 -12.86 14.88 -10.91
N PRO A 253 -12.41 13.64 -11.22
CA PRO A 253 -11.55 13.35 -12.37
C PRO A 253 -12.23 13.63 -13.71
#